data_c58f86788b6e8a260d86d523a5e73dda
#
_entry.id   c58f86788b6e8a260d86d523a5e73dda
#
_cell.length_a   1.000
_cell.length_b   1.000
_cell.length_c   1.000
_cell.angle_alpha   90.00
_cell.angle_beta   90.00
_cell.angle_gamma   90.00
#
_symmetry.space_group_name_H-M   'P 1'
#
loop_
_entity.id
_entity.type
_entity.pdbx_description
1 polymer ?
#
loop_
_entity_poly.entity_id
_entity_poly.type
_entity_poly.pdbx_seq_one_letter_code
_entity_poly.pdbx_strand_id
1 'polypeptide(L)'
;MSGKKDYIRNFCIIAHIDHGKSTLADRLLELTDSVAKRDMEAQLLDNMDIERERGITIKARAVKLDYKAADGKKYELNLIDTPGHVDFNYEESRSLAACEGAVLIVDASQGIEAQTLANTYLALDYDLEIVPVINKIDLPAAEPERVAKEVEDVIGIPCMDSPRISAKTGENVPAVLEEIVNLVPPPDDNDSKPLRALVFDSVYDSYRGVIVYVRIVDGVVRPGQTMRLMATGAEFTIVETGYMRAKSLEPTKQLSSGEVGYITASIKTVGDARVGDTVTLAENPASEPLAGYRKVNPMVFCGIYPADGADYEALRDALAKLQLNDASLSFEPETSSALGFGFRCGFLGLLHLEIIQERLEREYDLDLVTTIPSVVYKIHLTDGNVVEIDNPCNYPDPATIDFAEEPMVEAHIFSPKDYVGAIMDLCQDRRGEYKEMTYLDADRVDLKYILPLNEIIYDFFDVLKSRTRGYASFDYELCGYQRSSLVKLDVLLNGDMIDALSFIIHSEKAYPRARRIAEKLKDNIPRQMFEIPIQIAVGGKVI
;
A
#
# COMPACT_ATOMS: atom_id res chain seq x y z
N MET A 1 -10.79 -20.42 -35.68
CA MET A 1 -11.12 -18.98 -35.71
C MET A 1 -10.63 -18.43 -34.40
N SER A 2 -9.74 -17.46 -34.44
CA SER A 2 -9.24 -16.78 -33.22
C SER A 2 -10.43 -16.15 -32.50
N GLY A 3 -10.61 -16.46 -31.22
CA GLY A 3 -11.70 -15.89 -30.39
C GLY A 3 -11.47 -14.41 -30.09
N LYS A 4 -12.49 -13.67 -29.72
CA LYS A 4 -12.36 -12.26 -29.28
C LYS A 4 -11.31 -12.10 -28.17
N LYS A 5 -11.15 -13.12 -27.31
CA LYS A 5 -10.27 -13.13 -26.13
C LYS A 5 -8.79 -13.23 -26.46
N ASP A 6 -8.42 -13.83 -27.61
CA ASP A 6 -7.02 -13.90 -28.05
C ASP A 6 -6.35 -12.52 -28.20
N TYR A 7 -7.16 -11.46 -28.26
CA TYR A 7 -6.71 -10.08 -28.41
C TYR A 7 -6.86 -9.24 -27.13
N ILE A 8 -7.13 -9.85 -25.99
CA ILE A 8 -7.16 -9.17 -24.68
C ILE A 8 -5.81 -9.38 -23.99
N ARG A 9 -5.29 -8.33 -23.36
CA ARG A 9 -4.10 -8.38 -22.48
C ARG A 9 -4.39 -7.61 -21.21
N ASN A 10 -4.36 -8.29 -20.08
CA ASN A 10 -4.50 -7.67 -18.76
C ASN A 10 -3.13 -7.63 -18.10
N PHE A 11 -2.66 -6.45 -17.80
CA PHE A 11 -1.33 -6.26 -17.26
C PHE A 11 -1.29 -5.12 -16.25
N CYS A 12 -0.34 -5.20 -15.33
CA CYS A 12 0.00 -4.13 -14.42
C CYS A 12 1.40 -3.59 -14.71
N ILE A 13 1.75 -2.49 -14.06
CA ILE A 13 3.10 -1.93 -14.08
C ILE A 13 3.65 -2.01 -12.66
N ILE A 14 4.75 -2.73 -12.49
CA ILE A 14 5.50 -2.82 -11.23
C ILE A 14 6.83 -2.09 -11.35
N ALA A 15 7.17 -1.31 -10.34
CA ALA A 15 8.38 -0.51 -10.33
C ALA A 15 8.73 -0.08 -8.90
N HIS A 16 10.00 0.21 -8.66
CA HIS A 16 10.39 0.96 -7.49
C HIS A 16 9.91 2.43 -7.60
N ILE A 17 9.79 3.11 -6.45
CA ILE A 17 9.47 4.54 -6.39
C ILE A 17 10.46 5.30 -7.28
N ASP A 18 9.97 6.29 -8.01
CA ASP A 18 10.74 7.13 -8.95
C ASP A 18 11.35 6.43 -10.17
N HIS A 19 11.15 5.13 -10.41
CA HIS A 19 11.60 4.46 -11.65
C HIS A 19 10.82 4.87 -12.90
N GLY A 20 9.70 5.62 -12.74
CA GLY A 20 8.96 6.22 -13.85
C GLY A 20 7.69 5.47 -14.24
N LYS A 21 7.04 4.77 -13.28
CA LYS A 21 5.78 4.04 -13.46
C LYS A 21 4.68 4.92 -14.04
N SER A 22 4.28 5.99 -13.33
CA SER A 22 3.20 6.90 -13.77
C SER A 22 3.55 7.61 -15.09
N THR A 23 4.83 7.92 -15.32
CA THR A 23 5.28 8.52 -16.59
C THR A 23 5.13 7.54 -17.77
N LEU A 24 5.43 6.24 -17.57
CA LEU A 24 5.19 5.24 -18.62
C LEU A 24 3.69 5.05 -18.85
N ALA A 25 2.89 4.97 -17.79
CA ALA A 25 1.43 4.86 -17.91
C ALA A 25 0.85 6.03 -18.75
N ASP A 26 1.28 7.26 -18.51
CA ASP A 26 0.89 8.43 -19.32
C ASP A 26 1.25 8.25 -20.81
N ARG A 27 2.46 7.74 -21.11
CA ARG A 27 2.87 7.47 -22.49
C ARG A 27 2.06 6.39 -23.18
N LEU A 28 1.67 5.34 -22.42
CA LEU A 28 0.79 4.29 -22.97
C LEU A 28 -0.60 4.86 -23.30
N LEU A 29 -1.14 5.75 -22.45
CA LEU A 29 -2.40 6.46 -22.71
C LEU A 29 -2.31 7.34 -23.96
N GLU A 30 -1.19 8.05 -24.12
CA GLU A 30 -0.94 8.93 -25.28
C GLU A 30 -0.83 8.13 -26.58
N LEU A 31 -0.04 7.03 -26.58
CA LEU A 31 0.20 6.21 -27.76
C LEU A 31 -1.04 5.42 -28.24
N THR A 32 -1.97 5.15 -27.33
CA THR A 32 -3.21 4.45 -27.65
C THR A 32 -4.38 5.42 -27.96
N ASP A 33 -4.10 6.72 -28.07
CA ASP A 33 -5.12 7.78 -28.27
C ASP A 33 -6.28 7.68 -27.25
N SER A 34 -6.02 7.11 -26.06
CA SER A 34 -7.04 6.95 -25.01
C SER A 34 -7.45 8.26 -24.38
N VAL A 35 -6.64 9.31 -24.54
CA VAL A 35 -6.90 10.68 -24.09
C VAL A 35 -6.49 11.65 -25.21
N ALA A 36 -7.32 12.65 -25.48
CA ALA A 36 -6.98 13.67 -26.46
C ALA A 36 -5.73 14.46 -25.99
N LYS A 37 -4.79 14.74 -26.90
CA LYS A 37 -3.52 15.43 -26.59
C LYS A 37 -3.69 16.72 -25.77
N ARG A 38 -4.78 17.47 -26.02
CA ARG A 38 -5.09 18.71 -25.29
C ARG A 38 -5.52 18.49 -23.83
N ASP A 39 -5.97 17.27 -23.52
CA ASP A 39 -6.52 16.88 -22.21
C ASP A 39 -5.52 16.01 -21.43
N MET A 40 -4.30 15.79 -21.98
CA MET A 40 -3.21 15.10 -21.29
C MET A 40 -2.63 16.01 -20.21
N GLU A 41 -2.58 15.48 -18.99
CA GLU A 41 -1.92 16.05 -17.83
C GLU A 41 -0.86 15.08 -17.35
N ALA A 42 0.17 15.55 -16.65
CA ALA A 42 1.16 14.67 -16.04
C ALA A 42 0.51 13.86 -14.92
N GLN A 43 0.84 12.56 -14.86
CA GLN A 43 0.30 11.62 -13.86
C GLN A 43 -1.23 11.56 -13.92
N LEU A 44 -1.77 11.37 -15.13
CA LEU A 44 -3.21 11.41 -15.39
C LEU A 44 -3.99 10.34 -14.62
N LEU A 45 -3.38 9.20 -14.33
CA LEU A 45 -4.00 8.13 -13.55
C LEU A 45 -4.01 8.43 -12.06
N ASP A 46 -3.09 9.25 -11.57
CA ASP A 46 -3.04 9.71 -10.20
C ASP A 46 -4.08 10.81 -9.99
N ASN A 47 -5.24 10.46 -9.43
CA ASN A 47 -6.39 11.38 -9.32
C ASN A 47 -6.35 12.27 -8.09
N MET A 48 -5.64 11.86 -7.05
CA MET A 48 -5.53 12.65 -5.83
C MET A 48 -4.39 13.67 -5.96
N ASP A 49 -4.61 14.87 -5.47
CA ASP A 49 -3.54 15.89 -5.42
C ASP A 49 -2.34 15.39 -4.61
N ILE A 50 -2.58 14.61 -3.56
CA ILE A 50 -1.55 13.98 -2.72
C ILE A 50 -0.69 13.00 -3.52
N GLU A 51 -1.28 12.19 -4.41
CA GLU A 51 -0.53 11.28 -5.30
C GLU A 51 0.45 12.05 -6.18
N ARG A 52 -0.04 13.13 -6.80
CA ARG A 52 0.77 13.98 -7.68
C ARG A 52 1.87 14.75 -6.95
N GLU A 53 1.57 15.28 -5.75
CA GLU A 53 2.53 16.02 -4.93
C GLU A 53 3.64 15.12 -4.40
N ARG A 54 3.30 13.90 -3.99
CA ARG A 54 4.24 12.92 -3.44
C ARG A 54 4.92 12.06 -4.51
N GLY A 55 4.43 12.08 -5.75
CA GLY A 55 4.93 11.26 -6.85
C GLY A 55 4.72 9.74 -6.66
N ILE A 56 3.69 9.35 -5.90
CA ILE A 56 3.37 7.95 -5.61
C ILE A 56 1.93 7.65 -5.98
N THR A 57 1.68 6.47 -6.52
CA THR A 57 0.32 5.95 -6.69
C THR A 57 -0.14 5.36 -5.36
N ILE A 58 -1.26 5.82 -4.85
CA ILE A 58 -1.86 5.35 -3.60
C ILE A 58 -2.94 4.32 -3.89
N LYS A 59 -3.75 4.57 -4.92
CA LYS A 59 -4.91 3.75 -5.27
C LYS A 59 -4.75 3.07 -6.62
N ALA A 60 -5.04 1.76 -6.65
CA ALA A 60 -5.05 1.03 -7.90
C ALA A 60 -6.11 1.58 -8.87
N ARG A 61 -5.77 1.67 -10.15
CA ARG A 61 -6.67 2.13 -11.18
C ARG A 61 -6.60 1.29 -12.43
N ALA A 62 -7.73 0.87 -12.95
CA ALA A 62 -7.78 0.13 -14.20
C ALA A 62 -8.24 1.03 -15.36
N VAL A 63 -7.61 0.88 -16.51
CA VAL A 63 -7.96 1.62 -17.73
C VAL A 63 -7.88 0.69 -18.94
N LYS A 64 -8.94 0.70 -19.73
CA LYS A 64 -9.02 0.00 -21.01
C LYS A 64 -8.41 0.86 -22.11
N LEU A 65 -7.43 0.30 -22.81
CA LEU A 65 -6.75 0.89 -23.96
C LEU A 65 -7.06 0.09 -25.22
N ASP A 66 -7.24 0.77 -26.34
CA ASP A 66 -7.41 0.16 -27.65
C ASP A 66 -6.12 0.34 -28.44
N TYR A 67 -5.41 -0.74 -28.78
CA TYR A 67 -4.13 -0.70 -29.46
C TYR A 67 -4.17 -1.43 -30.79
N LYS A 68 -3.58 -0.83 -31.83
CA LYS A 68 -3.36 -1.47 -33.11
C LYS A 68 -1.88 -1.86 -33.23
N ALA A 69 -1.61 -3.15 -33.06
CA ALA A 69 -0.27 -3.69 -33.06
C ALA A 69 0.35 -3.74 -34.48
N ALA A 70 1.66 -4.01 -34.55
CA ALA A 70 2.41 -4.12 -35.80
C ALA A 70 1.91 -5.26 -36.70
N ASP A 71 1.27 -6.31 -36.14
CA ASP A 71 0.60 -7.38 -36.88
C ASP A 71 -0.68 -6.93 -37.61
N GLY A 72 -1.09 -5.66 -37.44
CA GLY A 72 -2.26 -5.04 -38.02
C GLY A 72 -3.58 -5.32 -37.30
N LYS A 73 -3.56 -6.12 -36.23
CA LYS A 73 -4.76 -6.45 -35.46
C LYS A 73 -4.98 -5.42 -34.34
N LYS A 74 -6.24 -5.40 -33.87
CA LYS A 74 -6.62 -4.55 -32.74
C LYS A 74 -6.63 -5.38 -31.47
N TYR A 75 -5.91 -4.90 -30.46
CA TYR A 75 -5.85 -5.49 -29.12
C TYR A 75 -6.56 -4.59 -28.11
N GLU A 76 -7.22 -5.24 -27.16
CA GLU A 76 -7.75 -4.65 -25.95
C GLU A 76 -6.72 -4.83 -24.84
N LEU A 77 -6.13 -3.73 -24.39
CA LEU A 77 -5.13 -3.73 -23.34
C LEU A 77 -5.76 -3.15 -22.08
N ASN A 78 -5.83 -3.91 -21.01
CA ASN A 78 -6.34 -3.47 -19.74
C ASN A 78 -5.13 -3.22 -18.81
N LEU A 79 -4.77 -1.95 -18.66
CA LEU A 79 -3.75 -1.50 -17.72
C LEU A 79 -4.36 -1.38 -16.33
N ILE A 80 -3.79 -2.09 -15.36
CA ILE A 80 -4.11 -1.94 -13.94
C ILE A 80 -2.90 -1.28 -13.28
N ASP A 81 -3.02 0.03 -13.00
CA ASP A 81 -1.97 0.78 -12.31
C ASP A 81 -2.00 0.46 -10.82
N THR A 82 -0.86 0.06 -10.25
CA THR A 82 -0.74 -0.45 -8.89
C THR A 82 0.02 0.54 -8.02
N PRO A 83 -0.25 0.62 -6.70
CA PRO A 83 0.67 1.26 -5.77
C PRO A 83 2.04 0.59 -5.86
N GLY A 84 3.10 1.32 -5.55
CA GLY A 84 4.47 0.79 -5.57
C GLY A 84 5.19 0.94 -4.23
N HIS A 85 4.46 1.18 -3.13
CA HIS A 85 5.04 1.41 -1.80
C HIS A 85 4.69 0.25 -0.86
N VAL A 86 5.63 -0.12 0.02
CA VAL A 86 5.51 -1.24 0.97
C VAL A 86 4.22 -1.20 1.80
N ASP A 87 3.77 -0.03 2.24
CA ASP A 87 2.53 0.13 3.00
C ASP A 87 1.28 -0.30 2.20
N PHE A 88 1.35 -0.35 0.86
CA PHE A 88 0.27 -0.71 -0.04
C PHE A 88 0.43 -2.07 -0.72
N ASN A 89 1.35 -2.93 -0.25
CA ASN A 89 1.57 -4.28 -0.81
C ASN A 89 0.28 -5.10 -0.93
N TYR A 90 -0.68 -4.87 -0.04
CA TYR A 90 -1.97 -5.55 -0.09
C TYR A 90 -2.85 -5.09 -1.28
N GLU A 91 -2.85 -3.81 -1.61
CA GLU A 91 -3.55 -3.29 -2.80
C GLU A 91 -2.85 -3.73 -4.07
N GLU A 92 -1.52 -3.79 -4.05
CA GLU A 92 -0.71 -4.31 -5.14
C GLU A 92 -1.03 -5.78 -5.42
N SER A 93 -1.04 -6.63 -4.40
CA SER A 93 -1.34 -8.07 -4.56
C SER A 93 -2.70 -8.35 -5.21
N ARG A 94 -3.71 -7.53 -4.95
CA ARG A 94 -5.04 -7.66 -5.57
C ARG A 94 -5.04 -7.26 -7.04
N SER A 95 -4.31 -6.21 -7.37
CA SER A 95 -4.16 -5.73 -8.74
C SER A 95 -3.41 -6.77 -9.57
N LEU A 96 -2.35 -7.38 -9.01
CA LEU A 96 -1.63 -8.49 -9.63
C LEU A 96 -2.55 -9.69 -9.90
N ALA A 97 -3.40 -10.07 -8.95
CA ALA A 97 -4.37 -11.17 -9.11
C ALA A 97 -5.39 -10.95 -10.25
N ALA A 98 -5.54 -9.72 -10.74
CA ALA A 98 -6.43 -9.38 -11.85
C ALA A 98 -5.73 -9.40 -13.22
N CYS A 99 -4.42 -9.67 -13.28
CA CYS A 99 -3.58 -9.61 -14.47
C CYS A 99 -3.08 -10.99 -14.93
N GLU A 100 -2.64 -11.08 -16.18
CA GLU A 100 -1.89 -12.19 -16.77
C GLU A 100 -0.41 -11.81 -16.98
N GLY A 101 -0.07 -10.52 -16.91
CA GLY A 101 1.31 -10.06 -17.04
C GLY A 101 1.63 -8.82 -16.21
N ALA A 102 2.93 -8.59 -16.00
CA ALA A 102 3.44 -7.43 -15.29
C ALA A 102 4.60 -6.79 -16.05
N VAL A 103 4.51 -5.50 -16.33
CA VAL A 103 5.61 -4.72 -16.90
C VAL A 103 6.52 -4.28 -15.76
N LEU A 104 7.73 -4.83 -15.71
CA LEU A 104 8.74 -4.51 -14.72
C LEU A 104 9.61 -3.35 -15.23
N ILE A 105 9.50 -2.18 -14.60
CA ILE A 105 10.31 -1.02 -14.93
C ILE A 105 11.53 -0.94 -14.02
N VAL A 106 12.72 -0.88 -14.64
CA VAL A 106 13.99 -0.68 -13.92
C VAL A 106 14.69 0.57 -14.46
N ASP A 107 15.16 1.43 -13.55
CA ASP A 107 15.91 2.64 -13.88
C ASP A 107 17.32 2.26 -14.37
N ALA A 108 17.68 2.73 -15.57
CA ALA A 108 18.99 2.47 -16.18
C ALA A 108 20.19 3.04 -15.40
N SER A 109 19.95 3.97 -14.46
CA SER A 109 21.00 4.58 -13.63
C SER A 109 21.13 3.95 -12.26
N GLN A 110 19.99 3.49 -11.68
CA GLN A 110 19.94 2.95 -10.32
C GLN A 110 20.01 1.41 -10.29
N GLY A 111 19.40 0.74 -11.29
CA GLY A 111 19.31 -0.72 -11.33
C GLY A 111 18.23 -1.28 -10.42
N ILE A 112 18.44 -2.51 -9.90
CA ILE A 112 17.50 -3.20 -9.01
C ILE A 112 17.51 -2.56 -7.64
N GLU A 113 16.32 -2.34 -7.06
CA GLU A 113 16.13 -1.86 -5.69
C GLU A 113 15.20 -2.80 -4.89
N ALA A 114 15.04 -2.58 -3.57
CA ALA A 114 14.32 -3.49 -2.70
C ALA A 114 12.91 -3.82 -3.21
N GLN A 115 12.12 -2.79 -3.53
CA GLN A 115 10.76 -2.97 -4.06
C GLN A 115 10.73 -3.61 -5.44
N THR A 116 11.78 -3.43 -6.27
CA THR A 116 11.88 -4.13 -7.55
C THR A 116 11.82 -5.64 -7.36
N LEU A 117 12.61 -6.17 -6.40
CA LEU A 117 12.62 -7.59 -6.09
C LEU A 117 11.33 -8.05 -5.44
N ALA A 118 10.88 -7.37 -4.38
CA ALA A 118 9.67 -7.74 -3.65
C ALA A 118 8.46 -7.83 -4.58
N ASN A 119 8.25 -6.80 -5.42
CA ASN A 119 7.13 -6.75 -6.36
C ASN A 119 7.26 -7.78 -7.49
N THR A 120 8.49 -8.07 -7.93
CA THR A 120 8.71 -9.12 -8.95
C THR A 120 8.40 -10.50 -8.39
N TYR A 121 8.86 -10.83 -7.18
CA TYR A 121 8.54 -12.12 -6.56
C TYR A 121 7.05 -12.25 -6.28
N LEU A 122 6.41 -11.18 -5.82
CA LEU A 122 4.97 -11.16 -5.64
C LEU A 122 4.23 -11.42 -6.97
N ALA A 123 4.67 -10.83 -8.09
CA ALA A 123 4.09 -11.08 -9.40
C ALA A 123 4.30 -12.53 -9.86
N LEU A 124 5.48 -13.12 -9.59
CA LEU A 124 5.78 -14.52 -9.88
C LEU A 124 4.92 -15.49 -9.04
N ASP A 125 4.62 -15.15 -7.79
CA ASP A 125 3.71 -15.94 -6.93
C ASP A 125 2.28 -16.00 -7.49
N TYR A 126 1.88 -15.00 -8.28
CA TYR A 126 0.63 -14.99 -9.03
C TYR A 126 0.73 -15.58 -10.45
N ASP A 127 1.88 -16.19 -10.79
CA ASP A 127 2.15 -16.82 -12.10
C ASP A 127 2.01 -15.83 -13.28
N LEU A 128 2.40 -14.55 -13.06
CA LEU A 128 2.35 -13.52 -14.10
C LEU A 128 3.56 -13.60 -15.03
N GLU A 129 3.33 -13.37 -16.33
CA GLU A 129 4.40 -13.17 -17.29
C GLU A 129 5.04 -11.79 -17.07
N ILE A 130 6.35 -11.77 -16.81
CA ILE A 130 7.09 -10.54 -16.55
C ILE A 130 7.68 -9.99 -17.85
N VAL A 131 7.36 -8.73 -18.14
CA VAL A 131 7.88 -7.96 -19.28
C VAL A 131 8.87 -6.92 -18.76
N PRO A 132 10.18 -7.19 -18.73
CA PRO A 132 11.17 -6.24 -18.23
C PRO A 132 11.37 -5.08 -19.21
N VAL A 133 11.53 -3.87 -18.65
CA VAL A 133 11.75 -2.62 -19.40
C VAL A 133 12.79 -1.78 -18.69
N ILE A 134 13.85 -1.39 -19.39
CA ILE A 134 14.90 -0.52 -18.86
C ILE A 134 14.57 0.93 -19.23
N ASN A 135 14.26 1.74 -18.21
CA ASN A 135 13.81 3.13 -18.37
C ASN A 135 14.92 4.14 -18.04
N LYS A 136 14.67 5.39 -18.41
CA LYS A 136 15.52 6.57 -18.19
C LYS A 136 16.88 6.51 -18.91
N ILE A 137 16.90 5.95 -20.12
CA ILE A 137 18.12 5.93 -20.96
C ILE A 137 18.61 7.33 -21.37
N ASP A 138 17.77 8.36 -21.18
CA ASP A 138 18.09 9.77 -21.42
C ASP A 138 19.01 10.37 -20.36
N LEU A 139 19.21 9.71 -19.23
CA LEU A 139 20.08 10.20 -18.16
C LEU A 139 21.57 10.01 -18.49
N PRO A 140 22.45 10.98 -18.17
CA PRO A 140 23.90 10.85 -18.42
C PRO A 140 24.56 9.68 -17.68
N ALA A 141 23.97 9.24 -16.55
CA ALA A 141 24.46 8.12 -15.74
C ALA A 141 23.78 6.79 -16.10
N ALA A 142 23.02 6.72 -17.20
CA ALA A 142 22.33 5.50 -17.60
C ALA A 142 23.32 4.44 -18.14
N GLU A 143 23.20 3.21 -17.61
CA GLU A 143 23.99 2.03 -18.01
C GLU A 143 23.04 0.86 -18.33
N PRO A 144 22.25 0.95 -19.41
CA PRO A 144 21.15 0.01 -19.68
C PRO A 144 21.62 -1.45 -19.84
N GLU A 145 22.79 -1.70 -20.43
CA GLU A 145 23.34 -3.06 -20.59
C GLU A 145 23.76 -3.67 -19.25
N ARG A 146 24.35 -2.87 -18.35
CA ARG A 146 24.71 -3.31 -17.00
C ARG A 146 23.46 -3.67 -16.22
N VAL A 147 22.45 -2.80 -16.26
CA VAL A 147 21.19 -3.02 -15.54
C VAL A 147 20.41 -4.21 -16.11
N ALA A 148 20.37 -4.39 -17.44
CA ALA A 148 19.74 -5.56 -18.05
C ALA A 148 20.39 -6.87 -17.57
N LYS A 149 21.72 -6.90 -17.52
CA LYS A 149 22.48 -8.04 -17.01
C LYS A 149 22.23 -8.26 -15.51
N GLU A 150 22.16 -7.19 -14.71
CA GLU A 150 21.83 -7.25 -13.29
C GLU A 150 20.45 -7.90 -13.05
N VAL A 151 19.45 -7.55 -13.88
CA VAL A 151 18.10 -8.16 -13.84
C VAL A 151 18.18 -9.67 -14.15
N GLU A 152 18.95 -10.07 -15.17
CA GLU A 152 19.12 -11.50 -15.47
C GLU A 152 19.84 -12.26 -14.36
N ASP A 153 20.93 -11.69 -13.83
CA ASP A 153 21.76 -12.36 -12.83
C ASP A 153 21.07 -12.46 -11.45
N VAL A 154 20.29 -11.46 -11.07
CA VAL A 154 19.67 -11.37 -9.73
C VAL A 154 18.25 -11.95 -9.71
N ILE A 155 17.43 -11.65 -10.71
CA ILE A 155 16.02 -12.07 -10.76
C ILE A 155 15.86 -13.38 -11.55
N GLY A 156 16.74 -13.62 -12.52
CA GLY A 156 16.68 -14.80 -13.37
C GLY A 156 15.72 -14.66 -14.57
N ILE A 157 15.30 -13.44 -14.91
CA ILE A 157 14.39 -13.17 -16.03
C ILE A 157 15.20 -12.65 -17.22
N PRO A 158 15.03 -13.19 -18.46
CA PRO A 158 15.72 -12.66 -19.65
C PRO A 158 15.45 -11.17 -19.84
N CYS A 159 16.50 -10.36 -19.92
CA CYS A 159 16.39 -8.89 -20.01
C CYS A 159 17.29 -8.25 -21.07
N MET A 160 18.27 -8.98 -21.62
CA MET A 160 19.22 -8.41 -22.57
C MET A 160 18.58 -7.89 -23.85
N ASP A 161 17.48 -8.48 -24.30
CA ASP A 161 16.73 -8.05 -25.49
C ASP A 161 15.53 -7.15 -25.16
N SER A 162 15.31 -6.81 -23.88
CA SER A 162 14.18 -6.01 -23.43
C SER A 162 14.23 -4.57 -23.93
N PRO A 163 13.08 -3.89 -24.08
CA PRO A 163 13.02 -2.51 -24.51
C PRO A 163 13.81 -1.57 -23.59
N ARG A 164 14.67 -0.76 -24.19
CA ARG A 164 15.36 0.34 -23.53
C ARG A 164 14.65 1.62 -23.92
N ILE A 165 14.09 2.32 -22.95
CA ILE A 165 13.19 3.44 -23.19
C ILE A 165 13.55 4.70 -22.39
N SER A 166 13.05 5.83 -22.84
CA SER A 166 12.83 6.99 -21.99
C SER A 166 11.35 7.32 -21.96
N ALA A 167 10.67 6.99 -20.85
CA ALA A 167 9.28 7.38 -20.67
C ALA A 167 9.10 8.90 -20.68
N LYS A 168 10.11 9.65 -20.21
CA LYS A 168 10.12 11.11 -20.20
C LYS A 168 10.10 11.71 -21.61
N THR A 169 10.95 11.24 -22.51
CA THR A 169 11.05 11.75 -23.88
C THR A 169 10.11 11.05 -24.86
N GLY A 170 9.59 9.88 -24.49
CA GLY A 170 8.79 9.00 -25.35
C GLY A 170 9.65 8.09 -26.25
N GLU A 171 10.96 8.09 -26.08
CA GLU A 171 11.88 7.30 -26.89
C GLU A 171 11.65 5.81 -26.69
N ASN A 172 11.45 5.10 -27.79
CA ASN A 172 11.25 3.64 -27.89
C ASN A 172 10.08 3.07 -27.05
N VAL A 173 9.17 3.90 -26.51
CA VAL A 173 7.99 3.42 -25.73
C VAL A 173 7.05 2.54 -26.56
N PRO A 174 6.85 2.72 -27.89
CA PRO A 174 6.03 1.80 -28.69
C PRO A 174 6.49 0.34 -28.63
N ALA A 175 7.79 0.07 -28.42
CA ALA A 175 8.30 -1.28 -28.25
C ALA A 175 7.71 -1.99 -27.03
N VAL A 176 7.39 -1.25 -25.96
CA VAL A 176 6.77 -1.83 -24.75
C VAL A 176 5.38 -2.38 -25.07
N LEU A 177 4.58 -1.66 -25.88
CA LEU A 177 3.25 -2.14 -26.29
C LEU A 177 3.32 -3.40 -27.14
N GLU A 178 4.31 -3.49 -28.03
CA GLU A 178 4.54 -4.70 -28.84
C GLU A 178 4.97 -5.89 -27.96
N GLU A 179 5.86 -5.67 -26.97
CA GLU A 179 6.25 -6.72 -26.02
C GLU A 179 5.08 -7.20 -25.16
N ILE A 180 4.22 -6.29 -24.68
CA ILE A 180 2.99 -6.67 -23.96
C ILE A 180 2.10 -7.55 -24.84
N VAL A 181 1.90 -7.20 -26.11
CA VAL A 181 1.09 -7.99 -27.04
C VAL A 181 1.69 -9.37 -27.28
N ASN A 182 3.02 -9.46 -27.38
CA ASN A 182 3.74 -10.69 -27.74
C ASN A 182 3.93 -11.65 -26.56
N LEU A 183 4.23 -11.13 -25.36
CA LEU A 183 4.62 -11.93 -24.20
C LEU A 183 3.46 -12.19 -23.26
N VAL A 184 2.62 -11.19 -22.95
CA VAL A 184 1.51 -11.40 -22.02
C VAL A 184 0.49 -12.35 -22.64
N PRO A 185 0.14 -13.46 -21.97
CA PRO A 185 -0.84 -14.40 -22.52
C PRO A 185 -2.26 -13.80 -22.53
N PRO A 186 -3.10 -14.24 -23.46
CA PRO A 186 -4.53 -13.90 -23.42
C PRO A 186 -5.21 -14.61 -22.24
N PRO A 187 -6.30 -14.02 -21.68
CA PRO A 187 -7.09 -14.68 -20.66
C PRO A 187 -7.84 -15.90 -21.20
N ASP A 188 -8.16 -16.84 -20.31
CA ASP A 188 -8.94 -18.04 -20.64
C ASP A 188 -10.38 -17.73 -21.10
N ASP A 189 -10.87 -18.53 -22.05
CA ASP A 189 -12.28 -18.49 -22.47
C ASP A 189 -13.15 -19.40 -21.60
N ASN A 190 -13.74 -18.83 -20.58
CA ASN A 190 -14.56 -19.51 -19.59
C ASN A 190 -16.02 -19.00 -19.56
N ASP A 191 -16.55 -18.43 -20.65
CA ASP A 191 -17.90 -17.83 -20.70
C ASP A 191 -19.01 -18.78 -20.32
N SER A 192 -18.83 -20.09 -20.53
CA SER A 192 -19.83 -21.11 -20.23
C SER A 192 -19.92 -21.54 -18.76
N LYS A 193 -18.93 -21.14 -17.94
CA LYS A 193 -18.91 -21.48 -16.51
C LYS A 193 -19.82 -20.55 -15.70
N PRO A 194 -20.19 -20.94 -14.46
CA PRO A 194 -20.81 -20.01 -13.51
C PRO A 194 -19.94 -18.79 -13.30
N LEU A 195 -20.57 -17.62 -13.11
CA LEU A 195 -19.85 -16.37 -12.92
C LEU A 195 -18.94 -16.42 -11.70
N ARG A 196 -17.67 -16.08 -11.89
CA ARG A 196 -16.73 -15.70 -10.85
C ARG A 196 -16.00 -14.43 -11.30
N ALA A 197 -16.24 -13.35 -10.59
CA ALA A 197 -15.55 -12.09 -10.83
C ALA A 197 -14.82 -11.65 -9.56
N LEU A 198 -13.53 -11.33 -9.68
CA LEU A 198 -12.71 -10.83 -8.60
C LEU A 198 -12.97 -9.34 -8.41
N VAL A 199 -13.33 -8.93 -7.22
CA VAL A 199 -13.40 -7.51 -6.82
C VAL A 199 -11.99 -7.06 -6.46
N PHE A 200 -11.34 -6.28 -7.31
CA PHE A 200 -9.99 -5.79 -7.02
C PHE A 200 -9.98 -4.36 -6.42
N ASP A 201 -11.05 -3.57 -6.65
CA ASP A 201 -11.25 -2.27 -5.99
C ASP A 201 -12.74 -1.90 -5.94
N SER A 202 -13.10 -0.91 -5.12
CA SER A 202 -14.44 -0.33 -5.07
C SER A 202 -14.37 1.15 -4.72
N VAL A 203 -15.30 1.93 -5.27
CA VAL A 203 -15.39 3.38 -5.05
C VAL A 203 -16.83 3.76 -4.78
N TYR A 204 -17.04 4.64 -3.81
CA TYR A 204 -18.33 5.24 -3.58
C TYR A 204 -18.48 6.52 -4.43
N ASP A 205 -19.51 6.52 -5.25
CA ASP A 205 -19.94 7.67 -6.04
C ASP A 205 -21.28 8.19 -5.50
N SER A 206 -21.39 9.50 -5.24
CA SER A 206 -22.59 10.10 -4.63
C SER A 206 -23.85 9.97 -5.48
N TYR A 207 -23.69 9.75 -6.81
CA TYR A 207 -24.80 9.63 -7.76
C TYR A 207 -25.12 8.17 -8.13
N ARG A 208 -24.08 7.31 -8.24
CA ARG A 208 -24.21 5.92 -8.70
C ARG A 208 -24.19 4.91 -7.55
N GLY A 209 -23.90 5.34 -6.33
CA GLY A 209 -23.66 4.45 -5.20
C GLY A 209 -22.30 3.77 -5.28
N VAL A 210 -22.21 2.53 -4.82
CA VAL A 210 -20.95 1.79 -4.89
C VAL A 210 -20.71 1.28 -6.31
N ILE A 211 -19.56 1.64 -6.86
CA ILE A 211 -19.01 1.12 -8.11
C ILE A 211 -17.97 0.07 -7.73
N VAL A 212 -18.18 -1.16 -8.17
CA VAL A 212 -17.29 -2.30 -7.91
C VAL A 212 -16.45 -2.56 -9.15
N TYR A 213 -15.13 -2.50 -9.03
CA TYR A 213 -14.20 -2.82 -10.11
C TYR A 213 -13.90 -4.31 -10.09
N VAL A 214 -14.10 -4.97 -11.23
CA VAL A 214 -14.08 -6.42 -11.31
C VAL A 214 -13.23 -6.93 -12.49
N ARG A 215 -12.53 -8.04 -12.24
CA ARG A 215 -11.96 -8.91 -13.25
C ARG A 215 -12.87 -10.13 -13.40
N ILE A 216 -13.45 -10.31 -14.57
CA ILE A 216 -14.28 -11.51 -14.86
C ILE A 216 -13.34 -12.67 -15.17
N VAL A 217 -13.27 -13.65 -14.27
CA VAL A 217 -12.48 -14.86 -14.44
C VAL A 217 -13.27 -15.92 -15.20
N ASP A 218 -14.49 -16.20 -14.75
CA ASP A 218 -15.40 -17.16 -15.39
C ASP A 218 -16.77 -16.54 -15.62
N GLY A 219 -17.45 -17.00 -16.66
CA GLY A 219 -18.84 -16.65 -16.94
C GLY A 219 -19.02 -15.28 -17.57
N VAL A 220 -20.27 -14.84 -17.54
CA VAL A 220 -20.73 -13.58 -18.14
C VAL A 220 -21.71 -12.90 -17.20
N VAL A 221 -21.57 -11.58 -17.05
CA VAL A 221 -22.46 -10.75 -16.22
C VAL A 221 -23.15 -9.67 -17.05
N ARG A 222 -24.44 -9.40 -16.74
CA ARG A 222 -25.29 -8.44 -17.44
C ARG A 222 -26.10 -7.58 -16.48
N PRO A 223 -26.44 -6.35 -16.86
CA PRO A 223 -27.42 -5.55 -16.12
C PRO A 223 -28.77 -6.31 -15.96
N GLY A 224 -29.43 -6.10 -14.83
CA GLY A 224 -30.68 -6.75 -14.46
C GLY A 224 -30.55 -8.11 -13.77
N GLN A 225 -29.38 -8.73 -13.76
CA GLN A 225 -29.12 -9.96 -13.00
C GLN A 225 -28.91 -9.64 -11.51
N THR A 226 -29.16 -10.63 -10.66
CA THR A 226 -28.87 -10.54 -9.23
C THR A 226 -27.48 -11.12 -8.95
N MET A 227 -26.55 -10.27 -8.56
CA MET A 227 -25.24 -10.71 -8.10
C MET A 227 -25.27 -11.05 -6.61
N ARG A 228 -24.40 -11.99 -6.24
CA ARG A 228 -24.14 -12.37 -4.85
C ARG A 228 -22.66 -12.25 -4.55
N LEU A 229 -22.33 -11.59 -3.45
CA LEU A 229 -20.97 -11.50 -2.92
C LEU A 229 -20.72 -12.74 -2.05
N MET A 230 -19.68 -13.52 -2.36
CA MET A 230 -19.50 -14.85 -1.75
C MET A 230 -19.03 -14.77 -0.29
N ALA A 231 -18.25 -13.76 0.09
CA ALA A 231 -17.74 -13.60 1.46
C ALA A 231 -18.80 -13.09 2.43
N THR A 232 -19.67 -12.17 1.99
CA THR A 232 -20.71 -11.57 2.83
C THR A 232 -22.06 -12.25 2.68
N GLY A 233 -22.29 -12.93 1.54
CA GLY A 233 -23.58 -13.49 1.16
C GLY A 233 -24.61 -12.45 0.73
N ALA A 234 -24.23 -11.18 0.65
CA ALA A 234 -25.12 -10.09 0.26
C ALA A 234 -25.49 -10.16 -1.23
N GLU A 235 -26.76 -9.88 -1.54
CA GLU A 235 -27.31 -9.95 -2.89
C GLU A 235 -27.80 -8.57 -3.36
N PHE A 236 -27.45 -8.21 -4.60
CA PHE A 236 -27.81 -6.93 -5.19
C PHE A 236 -28.18 -7.08 -6.66
N THR A 237 -29.13 -6.29 -7.11
CA THR A 237 -29.46 -6.22 -8.54
C THR A 237 -28.44 -5.32 -9.24
N ILE A 238 -27.83 -5.84 -10.30
CA ILE A 238 -26.88 -5.11 -11.16
C ILE A 238 -27.66 -4.06 -11.96
N VAL A 239 -27.25 -2.80 -11.83
CA VAL A 239 -27.85 -1.68 -12.55
C VAL A 239 -27.13 -1.46 -13.88
N GLU A 240 -25.81 -1.43 -13.86
CA GLU A 240 -24.98 -1.15 -15.02
C GLU A 240 -23.68 -1.96 -14.97
N THR A 241 -23.17 -2.34 -16.14
CA THR A 241 -21.83 -2.89 -16.35
C THR A 241 -21.11 -2.07 -17.41
N GLY A 242 -19.78 -1.96 -17.34
CA GLY A 242 -19.03 -1.19 -18.33
C GLY A 242 -17.53 -1.30 -18.18
N TYR A 243 -16.81 -0.53 -19.01
CA TYR A 243 -15.37 -0.43 -19.01
C TYR A 243 -14.91 0.89 -18.41
N MET A 244 -13.74 0.87 -17.77
CA MET A 244 -13.08 2.09 -17.28
C MET A 244 -12.22 2.66 -18.41
N ARG A 245 -12.48 3.90 -18.81
CA ARG A 245 -11.61 4.71 -19.64
C ARG A 245 -10.83 5.71 -18.77
N ALA A 246 -9.80 6.31 -19.29
CA ALA A 246 -8.95 7.22 -18.52
C ALA A 246 -9.71 8.37 -17.82
N LYS A 247 -10.77 8.90 -18.44
CA LYS A 247 -11.59 10.03 -17.92
C LYS A 247 -13.08 9.72 -17.78
N SER A 248 -13.55 8.52 -18.10
CA SER A 248 -14.98 8.20 -18.10
C SER A 248 -15.25 6.71 -17.88
N LEU A 249 -16.48 6.43 -17.48
CA LEU A 249 -17.03 5.08 -17.47
C LEU A 249 -17.84 4.86 -18.75
N GLU A 250 -17.59 3.77 -19.47
CA GLU A 250 -18.24 3.43 -20.74
C GLU A 250 -19.18 2.23 -20.51
N PRO A 251 -20.50 2.44 -20.47
CA PRO A 251 -21.46 1.35 -20.24
C PRO A 251 -21.42 0.30 -21.34
N THR A 252 -21.57 -0.97 -20.96
CA THR A 252 -21.67 -2.11 -21.89
C THR A 252 -22.87 -3.00 -21.55
N LYS A 253 -23.31 -3.79 -22.52
CA LYS A 253 -24.44 -4.73 -22.35
C LYS A 253 -24.07 -5.95 -21.51
N GLN A 254 -22.79 -6.28 -21.44
CA GLN A 254 -22.26 -7.40 -20.66
C GLN A 254 -20.75 -7.28 -20.48
N LEU A 255 -20.24 -7.97 -19.45
CA LEU A 255 -18.83 -8.29 -19.30
C LEU A 255 -18.67 -9.81 -19.34
N SER A 256 -17.67 -10.30 -20.06
CA SER A 256 -17.39 -11.71 -20.30
C SER A 256 -16.07 -12.13 -19.63
N SER A 257 -15.82 -13.43 -19.50
CA SER A 257 -14.55 -13.92 -18.95
C SER A 257 -13.37 -13.29 -19.67
N GLY A 258 -12.33 -12.92 -18.95
CA GLY A 258 -11.18 -12.22 -19.48
C GLY A 258 -11.26 -10.71 -19.45
N GLU A 259 -12.42 -10.12 -19.33
CA GLU A 259 -12.58 -8.65 -19.35
C GLU A 259 -12.43 -8.04 -17.96
N VAL A 260 -11.87 -6.83 -17.93
CA VAL A 260 -11.78 -5.96 -16.74
C VAL A 260 -12.79 -4.83 -16.91
N GLY A 261 -13.61 -4.61 -15.89
CA GLY A 261 -14.67 -3.64 -15.97
C GLY A 261 -15.23 -3.23 -14.62
N TYR A 262 -16.36 -2.56 -14.64
CA TYR A 262 -17.08 -2.18 -13.43
C TYR A 262 -18.52 -2.72 -13.42
N ILE A 263 -19.03 -2.88 -12.21
CA ILE A 263 -20.43 -3.19 -11.92
C ILE A 263 -20.95 -2.12 -10.98
N THR A 264 -22.10 -1.53 -11.30
CA THR A 264 -22.88 -0.75 -10.33
C THR A 264 -24.07 -1.55 -9.88
N ALA A 265 -24.33 -1.53 -8.59
CA ALA A 265 -25.50 -2.16 -8.01
C ALA A 265 -26.05 -1.25 -6.90
N SER A 266 -27.29 -1.50 -6.47
CA SER A 266 -27.93 -0.71 -5.42
C SER A 266 -27.35 -1.01 -4.04
N ILE A 267 -26.02 -1.04 -3.93
CA ILE A 267 -25.30 -1.28 -2.68
C ILE A 267 -25.34 0.00 -1.87
N LYS A 268 -25.95 -0.06 -0.69
CA LYS A 268 -26.10 1.11 0.20
C LYS A 268 -24.94 1.23 1.18
N THR A 269 -24.33 0.10 1.50
CA THR A 269 -23.26 0.02 2.50
C THR A 269 -22.04 -0.62 1.85
N VAL A 270 -20.94 0.10 1.79
CA VAL A 270 -19.69 -0.38 1.15
C VAL A 270 -19.09 -1.55 1.94
N GLY A 271 -19.32 -1.63 3.23
CA GLY A 271 -18.95 -2.80 4.02
C GLY A 271 -19.49 -4.14 3.48
N ASP A 272 -20.52 -4.10 2.60
CA ASP A 272 -21.07 -5.27 1.94
C ASP A 272 -20.23 -5.69 0.71
N ALA A 273 -19.57 -4.75 0.02
CA ALA A 273 -18.73 -5.02 -1.16
C ALA A 273 -17.23 -4.94 -0.78
N ARG A 274 -16.74 -6.00 -0.18
CA ARG A 274 -15.33 -6.06 0.25
C ARG A 274 -14.42 -6.31 -0.95
N VAL A 275 -13.34 -5.57 -1.00
CA VAL A 275 -12.29 -5.79 -2.00
C VAL A 275 -11.60 -7.13 -1.72
N GLY A 276 -11.32 -7.88 -2.79
CA GLY A 276 -10.86 -9.28 -2.72
C GLY A 276 -12.00 -10.31 -2.70
N ASP A 277 -13.27 -9.89 -2.57
CA ASP A 277 -14.42 -10.81 -2.64
C ASP A 277 -14.68 -11.31 -4.06
N THR A 278 -15.42 -12.37 -4.15
CA THR A 278 -15.88 -12.97 -5.42
C THR A 278 -17.34 -12.65 -5.66
N VAL A 279 -17.62 -12.04 -6.80
CA VAL A 279 -18.99 -11.86 -7.30
C VAL A 279 -19.41 -13.10 -8.08
N THR A 280 -20.58 -13.65 -7.75
CA THR A 280 -21.26 -14.70 -8.51
C THR A 280 -22.72 -14.31 -8.79
N LEU A 281 -23.46 -15.11 -9.57
CA LEU A 281 -24.88 -14.87 -9.79
C LEU A 281 -25.71 -15.67 -8.78
N ALA A 282 -26.74 -15.05 -8.18
CA ALA A 282 -27.63 -15.71 -7.23
C ALA A 282 -28.41 -16.89 -7.88
N GLU A 283 -28.75 -16.78 -9.16
CA GLU A 283 -29.49 -17.80 -9.90
C GLU A 283 -28.65 -19.03 -10.27
N ASN A 284 -27.33 -18.85 -10.45
CA ASN A 284 -26.37 -19.92 -10.77
C ASN A 284 -25.05 -19.67 -10.07
N PRO A 285 -25.00 -19.86 -8.74
CA PRO A 285 -23.82 -19.52 -7.96
C PRO A 285 -22.66 -20.48 -8.24
N ALA A 286 -21.44 -19.93 -8.27
CA ALA A 286 -20.24 -20.73 -8.28
C ALA A 286 -20.08 -21.48 -6.94
N SER A 287 -19.45 -22.65 -6.98
CA SER A 287 -19.23 -23.51 -5.80
C SER A 287 -18.13 -23.01 -4.90
N GLU A 288 -17.12 -22.33 -5.46
CA GLU A 288 -15.91 -21.90 -4.75
C GLU A 288 -15.54 -20.46 -5.10
N PRO A 289 -15.13 -19.64 -4.10
CA PRO A 289 -14.65 -18.30 -4.38
C PRO A 289 -13.28 -18.35 -5.09
N LEU A 290 -12.89 -17.23 -5.69
CA LEU A 290 -11.55 -17.03 -6.20
C LEU A 290 -10.55 -16.91 -5.04
N ALA A 291 -9.33 -17.40 -5.24
CA ALA A 291 -8.24 -17.15 -4.30
C ALA A 291 -7.90 -15.65 -4.28
N GLY A 292 -7.62 -15.09 -3.10
CA GLY A 292 -7.19 -13.69 -3.01
C GLY A 292 -7.88 -12.87 -1.90
N TYR A 293 -8.97 -13.37 -1.30
CA TYR A 293 -9.53 -12.70 -0.13
C TYR A 293 -8.67 -12.97 1.11
N ARG A 294 -7.93 -11.96 1.54
CA ARG A 294 -7.28 -11.95 2.87
C ARG A 294 -7.77 -10.73 3.62
N LYS A 295 -8.15 -10.91 4.88
CA LYS A 295 -8.44 -9.78 5.76
C LYS A 295 -7.12 -9.10 6.09
N VAL A 296 -7.00 -7.83 5.77
CA VAL A 296 -5.83 -7.04 6.17
C VAL A 296 -6.00 -6.66 7.63
N ASN A 297 -4.97 -6.91 8.40
CA ASN A 297 -4.92 -6.45 9.78
C ASN A 297 -4.03 -5.20 9.82
N PRO A 298 -4.52 -4.09 10.38
CA PRO A 298 -3.71 -2.92 10.62
C PRO A 298 -2.46 -3.24 11.45
N MET A 299 -1.36 -2.58 11.15
CA MET A 299 -0.07 -2.77 11.82
C MET A 299 0.29 -1.58 12.73
N VAL A 300 -0.19 -0.39 12.37
CA VAL A 300 0.09 0.87 13.08
C VAL A 300 -1.23 1.45 13.56
N PHE A 301 -1.26 1.88 14.80
CA PHE A 301 -2.46 2.44 15.44
C PHE A 301 -2.15 3.80 16.04
N CYS A 302 -3.06 4.77 15.86
CA CYS A 302 -3.03 6.02 16.60
C CYS A 302 -4.44 6.54 16.90
N GLY A 303 -4.56 7.38 17.92
CA GLY A 303 -5.77 8.15 18.17
C GLY A 303 -5.82 9.38 17.28
N ILE A 304 -6.95 9.63 16.63
CA ILE A 304 -7.23 10.86 15.87
C ILE A 304 -8.37 11.60 16.57
N TYR A 305 -8.12 12.85 16.93
CA TYR A 305 -9.04 13.70 17.66
C TYR A 305 -9.25 15.00 16.90
N PRO A 306 -10.47 15.54 16.86
CA PRO A 306 -10.69 16.88 16.33
C PRO A 306 -10.09 17.91 17.30
N ALA A 307 -9.47 18.97 16.79
CA ALA A 307 -8.95 20.06 17.59
C ALA A 307 -10.08 20.82 18.33
N ASP A 308 -11.25 20.94 17.68
CA ASP A 308 -12.50 21.38 18.31
C ASP A 308 -13.43 20.19 18.53
N GLY A 309 -13.83 19.95 19.78
CA GLY A 309 -14.74 18.86 20.13
C GLY A 309 -16.12 18.92 19.43
N ALA A 310 -16.51 20.06 18.89
CA ALA A 310 -17.72 20.21 18.08
C ALA A 310 -17.64 19.43 16.75
N ASP A 311 -16.44 19.17 16.24
CA ASP A 311 -16.21 18.50 14.96
C ASP A 311 -16.17 16.96 15.07
N TYR A 312 -16.46 16.39 16.25
CA TYR A 312 -16.44 14.91 16.45
C TYR A 312 -17.33 14.17 15.46
N GLU A 313 -18.57 14.64 15.24
CA GLU A 313 -19.50 14.01 14.30
C GLU A 313 -19.02 14.17 12.84
N ALA A 314 -18.43 15.32 12.50
CA ALA A 314 -17.84 15.54 11.18
C ALA A 314 -16.66 14.60 10.94
N LEU A 315 -15.79 14.40 11.93
CA LEU A 315 -14.68 13.46 11.88
C LEU A 315 -15.16 12.01 11.71
N ARG A 316 -16.20 11.60 12.46
CA ARG A 316 -16.81 10.27 12.33
C ARG A 316 -17.30 10.03 10.90
N ASP A 317 -18.03 10.99 10.34
CA ASP A 317 -18.61 10.88 9.01
C ASP A 317 -17.52 10.89 7.92
N ALA A 318 -16.45 11.66 8.11
CA ALA A 318 -15.30 11.69 7.22
C ALA A 318 -14.55 10.34 7.24
N LEU A 319 -14.24 9.79 8.43
CA LEU A 319 -13.60 8.48 8.56
C LEU A 319 -14.46 7.37 7.95
N ALA A 320 -15.78 7.39 8.16
CA ALA A 320 -16.70 6.44 7.55
C ALA A 320 -16.66 6.53 6.01
N LYS A 321 -16.63 7.73 5.43
CA LYS A 321 -16.51 7.93 3.99
C LYS A 321 -15.15 7.46 3.45
N LEU A 322 -14.06 7.73 4.17
CA LEU A 322 -12.73 7.24 3.77
C LEU A 322 -12.66 5.72 3.80
N GLN A 323 -13.19 5.09 4.86
CA GLN A 323 -13.25 3.63 4.98
C GLN A 323 -14.04 2.97 3.84
N LEU A 324 -15.03 3.67 3.26
CA LEU A 324 -15.75 3.20 2.08
C LEU A 324 -14.81 2.98 0.88
N ASN A 325 -13.80 3.83 0.75
CA ASN A 325 -12.85 3.78 -0.35
C ASN A 325 -11.53 3.10 0.03
N ASP A 326 -11.37 2.76 1.32
CA ASP A 326 -10.14 2.17 1.85
C ASP A 326 -10.50 1.09 2.88
N ALA A 327 -10.55 -0.16 2.42
CA ALA A 327 -10.91 -1.31 3.25
C ALA A 327 -9.85 -1.65 4.32
N SER A 328 -8.66 -1.06 4.23
CA SER A 328 -7.57 -1.27 5.20
C SER A 328 -7.65 -0.33 6.40
N LEU A 329 -8.38 0.79 6.28
CA LEU A 329 -8.64 1.70 7.39
C LEU A 329 -9.64 1.10 8.37
N SER A 330 -9.25 0.97 9.63
CA SER A 330 -10.16 0.63 10.72
C SER A 330 -10.24 1.78 11.71
N PHE A 331 -11.41 2.02 12.31
CA PHE A 331 -11.55 3.02 13.36
C PHE A 331 -12.62 2.62 14.37
N GLU A 332 -12.38 2.96 15.62
CA GLU A 332 -13.28 2.73 16.75
C GLU A 332 -13.35 3.99 17.62
N PRO A 333 -14.50 4.29 18.26
CA PRO A 333 -14.60 5.41 19.18
C PRO A 333 -13.59 5.28 20.32
N GLU A 334 -12.90 6.37 20.62
CA GLU A 334 -11.94 6.46 21.72
C GLU A 334 -12.17 7.74 22.51
N THR A 335 -11.83 7.71 23.79
CA THR A 335 -11.91 8.88 24.67
C THR A 335 -10.58 9.08 25.37
N SER A 336 -10.04 10.28 25.25
CA SER A 336 -8.85 10.73 25.97
C SER A 336 -9.24 11.73 27.06
N SER A 337 -8.61 11.62 28.22
CA SER A 337 -8.81 12.58 29.29
C SER A 337 -8.31 13.98 28.95
N ALA A 338 -7.30 14.05 28.07
CA ALA A 338 -6.68 15.30 27.62
C ALA A 338 -7.32 15.89 26.36
N LEU A 339 -7.74 15.04 25.40
CA LEU A 339 -8.19 15.46 24.07
C LEU A 339 -9.72 15.33 23.86
N GLY A 340 -10.43 14.68 24.80
CA GLY A 340 -11.86 14.45 24.67
C GLY A 340 -12.22 13.24 23.81
N PHE A 341 -13.27 13.37 23.00
CA PHE A 341 -13.77 12.29 22.14
C PHE A 341 -13.05 12.30 20.80
N GLY A 342 -12.66 11.12 20.34
CA GLY A 342 -11.99 10.88 19.06
C GLY A 342 -12.13 9.43 18.61
N PHE A 343 -11.19 8.98 17.78
CA PHE A 343 -11.21 7.62 17.24
C PHE A 343 -9.83 7.00 17.31
N ARG A 344 -9.77 5.74 17.75
CA ARG A 344 -8.61 4.88 17.57
C ARG A 344 -8.64 4.34 16.16
N CYS A 345 -7.64 4.69 15.37
CA CYS A 345 -7.55 4.31 13.97
C CYS A 345 -6.40 3.33 13.75
N GLY A 346 -6.61 2.35 12.88
CA GLY A 346 -5.60 1.38 12.47
C GLY A 346 -5.25 1.55 11.00
N PHE A 347 -3.95 1.46 10.69
CA PHE A 347 -3.33 1.73 9.40
C PHE A 347 -2.38 0.61 9.00
N LEU A 348 -2.09 0.49 7.69
CA LEU A 348 -1.11 -0.45 7.15
C LEU A 348 0.32 -0.10 7.55
N GLY A 349 0.62 1.20 7.56
CA GLY A 349 1.93 1.74 7.88
C GLY A 349 1.86 3.24 8.15
N LEU A 350 3.02 3.88 8.26
CA LEU A 350 3.09 5.29 8.58
C LEU A 350 2.67 6.18 7.40
N LEU A 351 3.07 5.83 6.18
CA LEU A 351 2.66 6.56 4.99
C LEU A 351 1.13 6.52 4.81
N HIS A 352 0.52 5.37 5.08
CA HIS A 352 -0.94 5.24 5.04
C HIS A 352 -1.61 6.17 6.08
N LEU A 353 -1.07 6.24 7.31
CA LEU A 353 -1.55 7.16 8.35
C LEU A 353 -1.46 8.63 7.88
N GLU A 354 -0.29 9.03 7.35
CA GLU A 354 -0.09 10.40 6.87
C GLU A 354 -1.05 10.78 5.76
N ILE A 355 -1.29 9.86 4.81
CA ILE A 355 -2.23 10.08 3.71
C ILE A 355 -3.66 10.25 4.23
N ILE A 356 -4.11 9.39 5.15
CA ILE A 356 -5.45 9.50 5.73
C ILE A 356 -5.60 10.81 6.51
N GLN A 357 -4.60 11.18 7.31
CA GLN A 357 -4.60 12.45 8.03
C GLN A 357 -4.71 13.64 7.07
N GLU A 358 -3.84 13.69 6.06
CA GLU A 358 -3.82 14.77 5.07
C GLU A 358 -5.13 14.85 4.27
N ARG A 359 -5.76 13.72 3.97
CA ARG A 359 -7.08 13.67 3.34
C ARG A 359 -8.18 14.22 4.24
N LEU A 360 -8.17 13.85 5.54
CA LEU A 360 -9.11 14.40 6.51
C LEU A 360 -8.99 15.92 6.63
N GLU A 361 -7.76 16.43 6.65
CA GLU A 361 -7.48 17.86 6.72
C GLU A 361 -7.89 18.61 5.44
N ARG A 362 -7.54 18.08 4.25
CA ARG A 362 -7.75 18.79 2.96
C ARG A 362 -9.13 18.56 2.35
N GLU A 363 -9.65 17.31 2.37
CA GLU A 363 -10.92 16.98 1.71
C GLU A 363 -12.13 17.30 2.60
N TYR A 364 -11.95 17.29 3.94
CA TYR A 364 -13.03 17.48 4.91
C TYR A 364 -12.87 18.72 5.79
N ASP A 365 -11.79 19.50 5.60
CA ASP A 365 -11.51 20.76 6.32
C ASP A 365 -11.53 20.57 7.85
N LEU A 366 -10.86 19.51 8.32
CA LEU A 366 -10.80 19.15 9.73
C LEU A 366 -9.42 19.49 10.32
N ASP A 367 -9.40 20.22 11.43
CA ASP A 367 -8.19 20.38 12.24
C ASP A 367 -8.05 19.18 13.19
N LEU A 368 -6.92 18.46 13.10
CA LEU A 368 -6.74 17.20 13.78
C LEU A 368 -5.56 17.21 14.76
N VAL A 369 -5.72 16.47 15.86
CA VAL A 369 -4.65 16.12 16.80
C VAL A 369 -4.48 14.60 16.77
N THR A 370 -3.26 14.14 16.44
CA THR A 370 -2.93 12.72 16.42
C THR A 370 -2.06 12.35 17.62
N THR A 371 -2.33 11.18 18.20
CA THR A 371 -1.46 10.63 19.25
C THR A 371 -0.22 9.97 18.65
N ILE A 372 0.73 9.60 19.50
CA ILE A 372 1.92 8.87 19.07
C ILE A 372 1.51 7.53 18.46
N PRO A 373 1.90 7.22 17.21
CA PRO A 373 1.62 5.92 16.62
C PRO A 373 2.19 4.77 17.45
N SER A 374 1.49 3.65 17.51
CA SER A 374 1.91 2.44 18.22
C SER A 374 1.64 1.20 17.39
N VAL A 375 2.26 0.09 17.77
CA VAL A 375 2.03 -1.22 17.17
C VAL A 375 1.20 -2.09 18.12
N VAL A 376 0.74 -3.25 17.66
CA VAL A 376 0.05 -4.21 18.54
C VAL A 376 1.08 -5.02 19.31
N TYR A 377 1.03 -4.96 20.63
CA TYR A 377 1.85 -5.78 21.52
C TYR A 377 1.03 -6.95 22.08
N LYS A 378 1.66 -8.09 22.32
CA LYS A 378 1.06 -9.22 23.03
C LYS A 378 1.60 -9.28 24.44
N ILE A 379 0.73 -9.10 25.42
CA ILE A 379 1.09 -9.14 26.83
C ILE A 379 0.58 -10.44 27.44
N HIS A 380 1.51 -11.27 27.87
CA HIS A 380 1.21 -12.50 28.58
C HIS A 380 1.10 -12.22 30.07
N LEU A 381 -0.06 -12.51 30.62
CA LEU A 381 -0.36 -12.26 32.02
C LEU A 381 -0.02 -13.50 32.90
N THR A 382 0.24 -13.26 34.18
CA THR A 382 0.55 -14.31 35.18
C THR A 382 -0.58 -15.30 35.41
N ASP A 383 -1.80 -14.97 34.99
CA ASP A 383 -2.98 -15.86 35.03
C ASP A 383 -3.09 -16.78 33.78
N GLY A 384 -2.15 -16.65 32.84
CA GLY A 384 -2.09 -17.42 31.59
C GLY A 384 -2.87 -16.82 30.42
N ASN A 385 -3.53 -15.68 30.61
CA ASN A 385 -4.21 -14.97 29.53
C ASN A 385 -3.20 -14.17 28.67
N VAL A 386 -3.51 -14.00 27.38
CA VAL A 386 -2.77 -13.13 26.46
C VAL A 386 -3.69 -11.99 26.04
N VAL A 387 -3.22 -10.75 26.22
CA VAL A 387 -3.95 -9.54 25.83
C VAL A 387 -3.20 -8.83 24.74
N GLU A 388 -3.87 -8.51 23.64
CA GLU A 388 -3.34 -7.66 22.58
C GLU A 388 -3.59 -6.18 22.93
N ILE A 389 -2.51 -5.38 22.90
CA ILE A 389 -2.52 -3.96 23.27
C ILE A 389 -2.06 -3.14 22.07
N ASP A 390 -2.94 -2.35 21.52
CA ASP A 390 -2.68 -1.35 20.48
C ASP A 390 -2.64 0.09 21.04
N ASN A 391 -3.31 0.30 22.19
CA ASN A 391 -3.32 1.57 22.91
C ASN A 391 -2.47 1.47 24.18
N PRO A 392 -1.45 2.32 24.35
CA PRO A 392 -0.61 2.35 25.55
C PRO A 392 -1.39 2.57 26.86
N CYS A 393 -2.55 3.23 26.81
CA CYS A 393 -3.39 3.46 28.00
C CYS A 393 -3.94 2.15 28.59
N ASN A 394 -4.11 1.12 27.77
CA ASN A 394 -4.61 -0.20 28.16
C ASN A 394 -3.49 -1.14 28.66
N TYR A 395 -2.25 -0.64 28.81
CA TYR A 395 -1.12 -1.44 29.28
C TYR A 395 -1.40 -1.96 30.70
N PRO A 396 -1.35 -3.29 30.95
CA PRO A 396 -1.66 -3.87 32.26
C PRO A 396 -0.71 -3.41 33.37
N ASP A 397 -1.12 -3.59 34.62
CA ASP A 397 -0.24 -3.39 35.77
C ASP A 397 1.01 -4.29 35.62
N PRO A 398 2.23 -3.71 35.71
CA PRO A 398 3.47 -4.47 35.61
C PRO A 398 3.54 -5.70 36.52
N ALA A 399 2.86 -5.68 37.67
CA ALA A 399 2.80 -6.82 38.60
C ALA A 399 2.02 -8.03 38.06
N THR A 400 1.16 -7.83 37.09
CA THR A 400 0.35 -8.88 36.46
C THR A 400 0.94 -9.43 35.17
N ILE A 401 2.04 -8.84 34.68
CA ILE A 401 2.70 -9.23 33.44
C ILE A 401 3.73 -10.32 33.74
N ASP A 402 3.65 -11.44 33.01
CA ASP A 402 4.69 -12.47 32.96
C ASP A 402 5.78 -12.07 31.98
N PHE A 403 5.41 -11.83 30.71
CA PHE A 403 6.29 -11.26 29.69
C PHE A 403 5.47 -10.57 28.58
N ALA A 404 6.17 -9.77 27.76
CA ALA A 404 5.59 -9.09 26.61
C ALA A 404 6.29 -9.51 25.32
N GLU A 405 5.54 -9.47 24.21
CA GLU A 405 6.05 -9.70 22.87
C GLU A 405 5.75 -8.48 21.98
N GLU A 406 6.71 -8.14 21.15
CA GLU A 406 6.57 -7.08 20.13
C GLU A 406 6.61 -7.67 18.72
N PRO A 407 5.92 -7.04 17.74
CA PRO A 407 5.96 -7.47 16.35
C PRO A 407 7.32 -7.20 15.74
N MET A 408 7.85 -8.19 15.02
CA MET A 408 9.12 -8.14 14.34
C MET A 408 8.94 -8.13 12.83
N VAL A 409 9.85 -7.50 12.14
CA VAL A 409 9.91 -7.50 10.68
C VAL A 409 11.24 -8.05 10.20
N GLU A 410 11.21 -8.76 9.08
CA GLU A 410 12.37 -9.06 8.26
C GLU A 410 12.55 -7.91 7.28
N ALA A 411 13.68 -7.24 7.37
CA ALA A 411 14.01 -6.06 6.60
C ALA A 411 15.12 -6.33 5.59
N HIS A 412 14.92 -5.91 4.35
CA HIS A 412 15.89 -5.91 3.26
C HIS A 412 16.36 -4.49 2.99
N ILE A 413 17.67 -4.26 3.07
CA ILE A 413 18.27 -2.95 2.84
C ILE A 413 19.29 -3.06 1.71
N PHE A 414 18.95 -2.50 0.57
CA PHE A 414 19.81 -2.46 -0.61
C PHE A 414 20.62 -1.17 -0.60
N SER A 415 21.92 -1.28 -0.78
CA SER A 415 22.79 -0.11 -0.74
C SER A 415 24.14 -0.37 -1.43
N PRO A 416 24.84 0.68 -1.91
CA PRO A 416 26.25 0.57 -2.23
C PRO A 416 27.06 0.11 -1.01
N LYS A 417 28.08 -0.73 -1.24
CA LYS A 417 28.94 -1.31 -0.19
C LYS A 417 29.59 -0.29 0.73
N ASP A 418 29.83 0.93 0.24
CA ASP A 418 30.47 2.01 1.01
C ASP A 418 29.63 2.46 2.22
N TYR A 419 28.34 2.21 2.23
CA TYR A 419 27.43 2.59 3.31
C TYR A 419 27.10 1.46 4.28
N VAL A 420 27.63 0.25 4.07
CA VAL A 420 27.36 -0.93 4.92
C VAL A 420 27.56 -0.63 6.40
N GLY A 421 28.71 0.00 6.76
CA GLY A 421 28.99 0.35 8.15
C GLY A 421 27.95 1.28 8.76
N ALA A 422 27.53 2.32 8.03
CA ALA A 422 26.53 3.28 8.51
C ALA A 422 25.13 2.65 8.67
N ILE A 423 24.81 1.68 7.82
CA ILE A 423 23.55 0.91 7.90
C ILE A 423 23.59 -0.05 9.09
N MET A 424 24.70 -0.76 9.28
CA MET A 424 24.87 -1.67 10.42
C MET A 424 24.77 -0.93 11.75
N ASP A 425 25.41 0.24 11.87
CA ASP A 425 25.30 1.09 13.05
C ASP A 425 23.83 1.54 13.27
N LEU A 426 23.12 1.94 12.22
CA LEU A 426 21.71 2.30 12.32
C LEU A 426 20.85 1.16 12.81
N CYS A 427 21.00 -0.03 12.21
CA CYS A 427 20.22 -1.21 12.59
C CYS A 427 20.50 -1.65 14.02
N GLN A 428 21.76 -1.57 14.45
CA GLN A 428 22.16 -1.83 15.84
C GLN A 428 21.52 -0.83 16.81
N ASP A 429 21.53 0.45 16.47
CA ASP A 429 20.85 1.50 17.24
C ASP A 429 19.34 1.23 17.36
N ARG A 430 18.75 0.53 16.41
CA ARG A 430 17.31 0.14 16.34
C ARG A 430 17.05 -1.29 16.85
N ARG A 431 17.97 -1.87 17.61
CA ARG A 431 17.86 -3.23 18.16
C ARG A 431 17.73 -4.32 17.08
N GLY A 432 18.26 -4.05 15.89
CA GLY A 432 18.24 -4.98 14.78
C GLY A 432 19.18 -6.17 14.99
N GLU A 433 18.69 -7.36 14.66
CA GLU A 433 19.46 -8.59 14.62
C GLU A 433 19.92 -8.84 13.18
N TYR A 434 21.23 -8.78 12.96
CA TYR A 434 21.81 -9.10 11.65
C TYR A 434 21.59 -10.57 11.29
N LYS A 435 21.12 -10.81 10.07
CA LYS A 435 20.93 -12.16 9.54
C LYS A 435 21.96 -12.50 8.46
N GLU A 436 22.03 -11.69 7.42
CA GLU A 436 22.76 -12.04 6.22
C GLU A 436 23.14 -10.78 5.43
N MET A 437 24.21 -10.86 4.66
CA MET A 437 24.58 -9.87 3.67
C MET A 437 24.95 -10.59 2.37
N THR A 438 24.24 -10.25 1.30
CA THR A 438 24.43 -10.81 -0.03
C THR A 438 24.92 -9.72 -0.99
N TYR A 439 25.95 -10.01 -1.77
CA TYR A 439 26.40 -9.13 -2.83
C TYR A 439 25.52 -9.34 -4.06
N LEU A 440 24.86 -8.29 -4.50
CA LEU A 440 24.09 -8.28 -5.75
C LEU A 440 25.02 -8.15 -6.95
N ASP A 441 26.03 -7.30 -6.82
CA ASP A 441 27.11 -7.09 -7.78
C ASP A 441 28.42 -6.71 -7.06
N ALA A 442 29.43 -6.20 -7.80
CA ALA A 442 30.72 -5.82 -7.22
C ALA A 442 30.64 -4.64 -6.23
N ASP A 443 29.60 -3.81 -6.33
CA ASP A 443 29.48 -2.53 -5.61
C ASP A 443 28.23 -2.41 -4.75
N ARG A 444 27.24 -3.32 -4.88
CA ARG A 444 25.94 -3.26 -4.17
C ARG A 444 25.69 -4.51 -3.33
N VAL A 445 25.03 -4.32 -2.21
CA VAL A 445 24.70 -5.36 -1.25
C VAL A 445 23.23 -5.30 -0.83
N ASP A 446 22.68 -6.46 -0.49
CA ASP A 446 21.46 -6.63 0.28
C ASP A 446 21.84 -7.00 1.71
N LEU A 447 21.41 -6.20 2.67
CA LEU A 447 21.57 -6.42 4.10
C LEU A 447 20.22 -6.86 4.69
N LYS A 448 20.18 -8.08 5.22
CA LYS A 448 18.98 -8.63 5.85
C LYS A 448 19.06 -8.52 7.37
N TYR A 449 18.04 -7.93 7.97
CA TYR A 449 17.91 -7.73 9.41
C TYR A 449 16.53 -8.16 9.91
N ILE A 450 16.47 -8.63 11.16
CA ILE A 450 15.22 -8.66 11.92
C ILE A 450 15.17 -7.44 12.83
N LEU A 451 14.13 -6.64 12.70
CA LEU A 451 13.95 -5.38 13.41
C LEU A 451 12.60 -5.36 14.13
N PRO A 452 12.49 -4.76 15.32
CA PRO A 452 11.18 -4.47 15.90
C PRO A 452 10.41 -3.47 15.05
N LEU A 453 9.16 -3.76 14.72
CA LEU A 453 8.32 -2.87 13.92
C LEU A 453 8.25 -1.45 14.51
N ASN A 454 8.13 -1.35 15.84
CA ASN A 454 8.06 -0.05 16.52
C ASN A 454 9.32 0.81 16.36
N GLU A 455 10.48 0.23 16.04
CA GLU A 455 11.73 0.98 15.83
C GLU A 455 11.87 1.52 14.40
N ILE A 456 11.05 1.04 13.46
CA ILE A 456 11.11 1.47 12.05
C ILE A 456 9.99 2.44 11.67
N ILE A 457 8.85 2.42 12.38
CA ILE A 457 7.67 3.23 12.02
C ILE A 457 7.84 4.75 12.21
N TYR A 458 8.90 5.24 12.83
CA TYR A 458 9.05 6.68 13.05
C TYR A 458 9.93 7.34 11.99
N ASP A 459 11.22 7.27 12.16
CA ASP A 459 12.21 8.03 11.38
C ASP A 459 13.29 7.16 10.75
N PHE A 460 13.09 5.83 10.76
CA PHE A 460 14.11 4.90 10.27
C PHE A 460 14.45 5.13 8.81
N PHE A 461 13.43 5.27 7.95
CA PHE A 461 13.61 5.47 6.53
C PHE A 461 14.35 6.79 6.23
N ASP A 462 13.96 7.88 6.89
CA ASP A 462 14.59 9.19 6.71
C ASP A 462 16.04 9.19 7.18
N VAL A 463 16.31 8.55 8.32
CA VAL A 463 17.68 8.40 8.84
C VAL A 463 18.52 7.52 7.93
N LEU A 464 17.94 6.42 7.40
CA LEU A 464 18.59 5.54 6.44
C LEU A 464 18.98 6.31 5.17
N LYS A 465 18.03 7.02 4.56
CA LYS A 465 18.28 7.87 3.38
C LYS A 465 19.33 8.94 3.66
N SER A 466 19.25 9.61 4.79
CA SER A 466 20.23 10.63 5.18
C SER A 466 21.64 10.06 5.36
N ARG A 467 21.80 8.92 6.05
CA ARG A 467 23.09 8.27 6.27
C ARG A 467 23.71 7.68 4.99
N THR A 468 22.89 7.38 4.00
CA THR A 468 23.31 6.79 2.73
C THR A 468 23.22 7.76 1.55
N ARG A 469 23.04 9.06 1.80
CA ARG A 469 22.88 10.10 0.78
C ARG A 469 21.78 9.81 -0.26
N GLY A 470 20.73 9.12 0.16
CA GLY A 470 19.62 8.73 -0.68
C GLY A 470 19.80 7.42 -1.47
N TYR A 471 20.96 6.77 -1.36
CA TYR A 471 21.24 5.55 -2.16
C TYR A 471 20.63 4.27 -1.61
N ALA A 472 20.31 4.18 -0.31
CA ALA A 472 19.71 2.96 0.22
C ALA A 472 18.22 2.89 -0.07
N SER A 473 17.75 1.71 -0.50
CA SER A 473 16.34 1.35 -0.50
C SER A 473 16.03 0.35 0.62
N PHE A 474 14.77 0.32 1.05
CA PHE A 474 14.33 -0.42 2.20
C PHE A 474 12.97 -1.04 1.94
N ASP A 475 12.85 -2.31 2.26
CA ASP A 475 11.59 -3.04 2.26
C ASP A 475 11.52 -3.95 3.48
N TYR A 476 10.31 -4.33 3.93
CA TYR A 476 10.15 -5.16 5.10
C TYR A 476 8.85 -5.96 5.09
N GLU A 477 8.87 -7.11 5.75
CA GLU A 477 7.70 -7.96 5.96
C GLU A 477 7.58 -8.38 7.42
N LEU A 478 6.35 -8.55 7.91
CA LEU A 478 6.11 -9.05 9.25
C LEU A 478 6.59 -10.50 9.35
N CYS A 479 7.47 -10.81 10.30
CA CYS A 479 8.01 -12.14 10.53
C CYS A 479 7.59 -12.77 11.87
N GLY A 480 6.60 -12.19 12.55
CA GLY A 480 6.02 -12.71 13.78
C GLY A 480 6.26 -11.83 15.00
N TYR A 481 6.24 -12.43 16.17
CA TYR A 481 6.41 -11.75 17.46
C TYR A 481 7.61 -12.32 18.20
N GLN A 482 8.30 -11.45 18.94
CA GLN A 482 9.44 -11.83 19.76
C GLN A 482 9.31 -11.25 21.17
N ARG A 483 9.71 -12.05 22.17
CA ARG A 483 9.73 -11.62 23.57
C ARG A 483 10.65 -10.41 23.75
N SER A 484 10.15 -9.41 24.46
CA SER A 484 10.85 -8.15 24.67
C SER A 484 10.56 -7.56 26.03
N SER A 485 11.54 -6.82 26.58
CA SER A 485 11.40 -6.12 27.85
C SER A 485 10.77 -4.75 27.64
N LEU A 486 9.44 -4.72 27.58
CA LEU A 486 8.65 -3.53 27.30
C LEU A 486 8.21 -2.84 28.59
N VAL A 487 8.17 -1.51 28.56
CA VAL A 487 7.67 -0.67 29.64
C VAL A 487 6.80 0.45 29.07
N LYS A 488 5.78 0.84 29.84
CA LYS A 488 4.98 2.01 29.52
C LYS A 488 5.65 3.26 30.07
N LEU A 489 5.76 4.30 29.25
CA LEU A 489 6.14 5.65 29.64
C LEU A 489 4.88 6.52 29.72
N ASP A 490 4.68 7.17 30.86
CA ASP A 490 3.61 8.14 31.09
C ASP A 490 4.22 9.54 31.27
N VAL A 491 3.68 10.52 30.56
CA VAL A 491 4.04 11.93 30.70
C VAL A 491 3.06 12.58 31.68
N LEU A 492 3.61 13.26 32.70
CA LEU A 492 2.83 14.01 33.67
C LEU A 492 3.15 15.51 33.53
N LEU A 493 2.10 16.31 33.43
CA LEU A 493 2.18 17.78 33.50
C LEU A 493 1.48 18.24 34.76
N ASN A 494 2.22 18.94 35.63
CA ASN A 494 1.70 19.40 36.93
C ASN A 494 1.15 18.25 37.82
N GLY A 495 1.69 17.03 37.65
CA GLY A 495 1.26 15.83 38.38
C GLY A 495 0.13 15.05 37.72
N ASP A 496 -0.56 15.61 36.73
CA ASP A 496 -1.62 14.95 35.98
C ASP A 496 -1.05 14.18 34.78
N MET A 497 -1.45 12.93 34.62
CA MET A 497 -1.05 12.07 33.50
C MET A 497 -1.76 12.51 32.23
N ILE A 498 -0.97 12.72 31.17
CA ILE A 498 -1.48 13.02 29.83
C ILE A 498 -1.48 11.74 29.01
N ASP A 499 -2.63 11.11 28.91
CA ASP A 499 -2.83 9.83 28.25
C ASP A 499 -2.44 9.85 26.75
N ALA A 500 -2.71 10.94 26.06
CA ALA A 500 -2.34 11.14 24.66
C ALA A 500 -0.82 11.13 24.38
N LEU A 501 0.00 11.32 25.42
CA LEU A 501 1.46 11.30 25.35
C LEU A 501 2.08 10.01 25.91
N SER A 502 1.26 9.04 26.34
CA SER A 502 1.74 7.74 26.80
C SER A 502 2.17 6.86 25.64
N PHE A 503 3.26 6.10 25.81
CA PHE A 503 3.74 5.16 24.80
C PHE A 503 4.48 3.98 25.41
N ILE A 504 4.61 2.87 24.64
CA ILE A 504 5.32 1.66 25.04
C ILE A 504 6.68 1.63 24.36
N ILE A 505 7.73 1.29 25.11
CA ILE A 505 9.09 1.27 24.64
C ILE A 505 9.91 0.15 25.31
N HIS A 506 11.02 -0.25 24.69
CA HIS A 506 11.98 -1.15 25.30
C HIS A 506 12.66 -0.50 26.52
N SER A 507 12.78 -1.26 27.62
CA SER A 507 13.26 -0.78 28.92
C SER A 507 14.62 -0.07 28.86
N GLU A 508 15.57 -0.57 28.05
CA GLU A 508 16.90 0.02 27.90
C GLU A 508 16.87 1.42 27.28
N LYS A 509 15.87 1.71 26.44
CA LYS A 509 15.71 3.01 25.79
C LYS A 509 14.79 3.97 26.55
N ALA A 510 14.17 3.51 27.62
CA ALA A 510 13.17 4.28 28.36
C ALA A 510 13.73 5.61 28.88
N TYR A 511 14.86 5.60 29.58
CA TYR A 511 15.44 6.80 30.18
C TYR A 511 15.94 7.83 29.13
N PRO A 512 16.75 7.46 28.12
CA PRO A 512 17.18 8.41 27.09
C PRO A 512 16.01 9.03 26.32
N ARG A 513 14.98 8.24 26.03
CA ARG A 513 13.79 8.71 25.31
C ARG A 513 12.96 9.66 26.18
N ALA A 514 12.74 9.29 27.44
CA ALA A 514 12.03 10.11 28.42
C ALA A 514 12.66 11.49 28.55
N ARG A 515 13.97 11.55 28.75
CA ARG A 515 14.70 12.81 28.87
C ARG A 515 14.55 13.69 27.63
N ARG A 516 14.69 13.12 26.43
CA ARG A 516 14.52 13.86 25.17
C ARG A 516 13.11 14.42 25.01
N ILE A 517 12.08 13.65 25.40
CA ILE A 517 10.70 14.11 25.36
C ILE A 517 10.47 15.24 26.38
N ALA A 518 10.95 15.10 27.60
CA ALA A 518 10.83 16.14 28.62
C ALA A 518 11.50 17.46 28.17
N GLU A 519 12.69 17.38 27.58
CA GLU A 519 13.40 18.54 27.01
C GLU A 519 12.58 19.18 25.86
N LYS A 520 12.07 18.40 24.92
CA LYS A 520 11.22 18.90 23.83
C LYS A 520 9.93 19.54 24.34
N LEU A 521 9.25 18.93 25.31
CA LEU A 521 8.05 19.52 25.91
C LEU A 521 8.36 20.84 26.61
N LYS A 522 9.46 20.92 27.35
CA LYS A 522 9.91 22.15 27.98
C LYS A 522 10.13 23.28 26.98
N ASP A 523 10.69 22.98 25.82
CA ASP A 523 10.99 23.98 24.79
C ASP A 523 9.73 24.42 24.02
N ASN A 524 8.72 23.55 23.89
CA ASN A 524 7.51 23.79 23.10
C ASN A 524 6.32 24.29 23.92
N ILE A 525 6.24 23.96 25.22
CA ILE A 525 5.16 24.45 26.06
C ILE A 525 5.37 25.95 26.33
N PRO A 526 4.39 26.81 25.98
CA PRO A 526 4.49 28.24 26.24
C PRO A 526 4.67 28.53 27.74
N ARG A 527 5.47 29.52 28.07
CA ARG A 527 5.68 29.94 29.48
C ARG A 527 4.37 30.38 30.09
N GLN A 528 4.04 29.80 31.23
CA GLN A 528 2.88 30.15 32.04
C GLN A 528 3.28 31.05 33.20
N MET A 529 2.28 31.67 33.86
CA MET A 529 2.52 32.51 35.05
C MET A 529 2.89 31.72 36.30
N PHE A 530 2.80 30.39 36.25
CA PHE A 530 3.15 29.46 37.34
C PHE A 530 4.03 28.34 36.79
N GLU A 531 4.78 27.68 37.65
CA GLU A 531 5.62 26.55 37.28
C GLU A 531 4.76 25.32 36.98
N ILE A 532 5.00 24.70 35.81
CA ILE A 532 4.41 23.44 35.41
C ILE A 532 5.55 22.41 35.40
N PRO A 533 5.63 21.53 36.40
CA PRO A 533 6.62 20.46 36.40
C PRO A 533 6.27 19.45 35.30
N ILE A 534 7.24 19.15 34.43
CA ILE A 534 7.16 18.11 33.42
C ILE A 534 7.88 16.89 33.99
N GLN A 535 7.15 15.80 34.17
CA GLN A 535 7.69 14.57 34.72
C GLN A 535 7.37 13.40 33.79
N ILE A 536 8.23 12.40 33.77
CA ILE A 536 7.97 11.15 33.03
C ILE A 536 8.09 10.00 34.01
N ALA A 537 7.10 9.10 33.96
CA ALA A 537 7.05 7.92 34.80
C ALA A 537 7.22 6.66 33.96
N VAL A 538 7.89 5.65 34.53
CA VAL A 538 7.99 4.30 34.01
C VAL A 538 7.36 3.36 35.01
N GLY A 539 6.30 2.63 34.60
CA GLY A 539 5.59 1.73 35.50
C GLY A 539 5.09 2.42 36.78
N GLY A 540 4.68 3.70 36.68
CA GLY A 540 4.19 4.51 37.81
C GLY A 540 5.29 5.18 38.66
N LYS A 541 6.57 4.94 38.34
CA LYS A 541 7.72 5.60 39.01
C LYS A 541 8.24 6.77 38.17
N VAL A 542 8.28 7.97 38.72
CA VAL A 542 8.95 9.13 38.10
C VAL A 542 10.45 8.88 38.01
N ILE A 543 11.04 9.13 36.81
CA ILE A 543 12.46 8.90 36.48
C ILE A 543 13.17 10.21 36.14
#